data_89cffb58bd084aba0f8c3365c51dfa2c
#
_entry.id   89cffb58bd084aba0f8c3365c51dfa2c
#
_cell.length_a   1.000
_cell.length_b   1.000
_cell.length_c   1.000
_cell.angle_alpha   90.00
_cell.angle_beta   90.00
_cell.angle_gamma   90.00
#
_symmetry.space_group_name_H-M   'P 1'
#
loop_
_entity.id
_entity.type
_entity.pdbx_description
1 polymer ?
#
loop_
_entity_poly.entity_id
_entity_poly.type
_entity_poly.pdbx_seq_one_letter_code
_entity_poly.pdbx_strand_id
1 'polypeptide(L)'
;FESEFFKLNPNINGTNYLLGAIKKFSPKTKFYFAGSSEIFGNVNKEPQNENTQFNPRSSYGISKLAGYHITKNYREVYGIFACSGILYNHESPRRGSYFVTKKIVESAARIKKGLDKKIYLGNIEAKRDWGYAKDYIKYMWKSLQLKKPQDFILGTGKLHSVKDLLEIAFSRVNLDYKKYLVIDQR
;
A
#
# COMPACT_ATOMS: atom_id res chain seq x y z
N PHE A 1 12.24 -8.18 -13.73
CA PHE A 1 12.46 -8.32 -12.29
C PHE A 1 13.32 -7.16 -11.82
N GLU A 2 12.72 -6.15 -11.18
CA GLU A 2 13.51 -5.18 -10.42
C GLU A 2 14.29 -5.96 -9.36
N SER A 3 15.59 -5.75 -9.33
CA SER A 3 16.48 -6.37 -8.35
C SER A 3 15.91 -6.14 -6.93
N GLU A 4 15.91 -7.17 -6.10
CA GLU A 4 15.46 -7.07 -4.69
C GLU A 4 16.23 -5.98 -3.93
N PHE A 5 17.47 -5.72 -4.30
CA PHE A 5 18.30 -4.63 -3.78
C PHE A 5 17.61 -3.26 -3.91
N PHE A 6 16.99 -2.96 -5.07
CA PHE A 6 16.27 -1.69 -5.26
C PHE A 6 15.01 -1.56 -4.41
N LYS A 7 14.43 -2.68 -3.96
CA LYS A 7 13.28 -2.67 -3.04
C LYS A 7 13.71 -2.53 -1.58
N LEU A 8 14.79 -3.20 -1.20
CA LEU A 8 15.30 -3.23 0.17
C LEU A 8 15.98 -1.92 0.55
N ASN A 9 16.89 -1.43 -0.26
CA ASN A 9 17.77 -0.32 0.05
C ASN A 9 17.03 0.99 0.40
N PRO A 10 16.05 1.50 -0.38
CA PRO A 10 15.35 2.74 -0.04
C PRO A 10 14.53 2.63 1.26
N ASN A 11 13.88 1.49 1.49
CA ASN A 11 13.04 1.30 2.66
C ASN A 11 13.84 1.09 3.95
N ILE A 12 15.00 0.47 3.90
CA ILE A 12 15.86 0.19 5.05
C ILE A 12 16.85 1.32 5.25
N ASN A 13 17.82 1.42 4.34
CA ASN A 13 18.91 2.39 4.47
C ASN A 13 18.43 3.83 4.32
N GLY A 14 17.52 4.11 3.37
CA GLY A 14 16.94 5.45 3.19
C GLY A 14 16.21 5.91 4.45
N THR A 15 15.43 5.05 5.10
CA THR A 15 14.77 5.36 6.37
C THR A 15 15.79 5.65 7.48
N ASN A 16 16.82 4.81 7.60
CA ASN A 16 17.88 5.00 8.61
C ASN A 16 18.67 6.29 8.38
N TYR A 17 19.02 6.60 7.13
CA TYR A 17 19.77 7.83 6.82
C TYR A 17 18.96 9.10 7.12
N LEU A 18 17.67 9.12 6.76
CA LEU A 18 16.80 10.25 7.05
C LEU A 18 16.62 10.46 8.55
N LEU A 19 16.34 9.40 9.30
CA LEU A 19 16.19 9.49 10.75
C LEU A 19 17.50 9.85 11.44
N GLY A 20 18.64 9.34 10.97
CA GLY A 20 19.96 9.71 11.43
C GLY A 20 20.27 11.19 11.19
N ALA A 21 19.93 11.71 10.02
CA ALA A 21 20.06 13.12 9.69
C ALA A 21 19.14 14.00 10.56
N ILE A 22 17.87 13.59 10.76
CA ILE A 22 16.94 14.28 11.67
C ILE A 22 17.52 14.35 13.07
N LYS A 23 17.96 13.21 13.62
CA LYS A 23 18.57 13.14 14.95
C LYS A 23 19.74 14.11 15.09
N LYS A 24 20.62 14.16 14.08
CA LYS A 24 21.86 14.94 14.13
C LYS A 24 21.66 16.44 13.90
N PHE A 25 20.81 16.80 12.94
CA PHE A 25 20.76 18.17 12.44
C PHE A 25 19.43 18.89 12.73
N SER A 26 18.32 18.17 12.96
CA SER A 26 17.01 18.78 13.16
C SER A 26 16.10 17.94 14.07
N PRO A 27 16.45 17.71 15.34
CA PRO A 27 15.75 16.75 16.22
C PRO A 27 14.29 17.11 16.51
N LYS A 28 13.86 18.33 16.19
CA LYS A 28 12.45 18.76 16.29
C LYS A 28 11.61 18.41 15.06
N THR A 29 12.24 17.95 13.97
CA THR A 29 11.53 17.53 12.76
C THR A 29 10.69 16.29 13.05
N LYS A 30 9.41 16.34 12.66
CA LYS A 30 8.50 15.22 12.75
C LYS A 30 8.64 14.33 11.51
N PHE A 31 8.72 13.04 11.72
CA PHE A 31 8.92 12.04 10.66
C PHE A 31 7.71 11.11 10.55
N TYR A 32 7.29 10.82 9.32
CA TYR A 32 6.27 9.82 9.03
C TYR A 32 6.84 8.74 8.12
N PHE A 33 6.76 7.49 8.56
CA PHE A 33 7.10 6.33 7.76
C PHE A 33 5.84 5.73 7.11
N ALA A 34 5.85 5.64 5.79
CA ALA A 34 4.80 4.94 5.04
C ALA A 34 5.05 3.42 5.08
N GLY A 35 4.50 2.77 6.10
CA GLY A 35 4.47 1.31 6.22
C GLY A 35 3.48 0.70 5.23
N SER A 36 3.31 -0.61 5.32
CA SER A 36 2.43 -1.37 4.44
C SER A 36 1.79 -2.55 5.17
N SER A 37 0.54 -2.88 4.85
CA SER A 37 -0.13 -4.09 5.34
C SER A 37 0.57 -5.40 4.93
N GLU A 38 1.47 -5.34 3.93
CA GLU A 38 2.34 -6.47 3.55
C GLU A 38 3.26 -6.96 4.69
N ILE A 39 3.47 -6.14 5.74
CA ILE A 39 4.21 -6.59 6.94
C ILE A 39 3.46 -7.65 7.73
N PHE A 40 2.13 -7.69 7.65
CA PHE A 40 1.34 -8.74 8.28
C PHE A 40 1.48 -10.07 7.55
N GLY A 41 1.61 -10.05 6.22
CA GLY A 41 1.81 -11.22 5.38
C GLY A 41 0.76 -12.30 5.63
N ASN A 42 1.21 -13.46 6.10
CA ASN A 42 0.33 -14.59 6.39
C ASN A 42 -0.15 -14.51 7.85
N VAL A 43 -1.35 -13.97 8.05
CA VAL A 43 -1.93 -13.74 9.38
C VAL A 43 -2.72 -14.94 9.88
N ASN A 44 -2.68 -15.18 11.19
CA ASN A 44 -3.45 -16.23 11.85
C ASN A 44 -4.76 -15.71 12.46
N LYS A 45 -4.95 -14.37 12.44
CA LYS A 45 -6.13 -13.72 13.05
C LYS A 45 -6.56 -12.51 12.25
N GLU A 46 -7.87 -12.39 12.04
CA GLU A 46 -8.54 -11.28 11.39
C GLU A 46 -9.64 -10.72 12.30
N PRO A 47 -9.91 -9.41 12.27
CA PRO A 47 -9.15 -8.35 11.57
C PRO A 47 -7.80 -8.06 12.24
N GLN A 48 -6.84 -7.53 11.45
CA GLN A 48 -5.56 -7.08 11.96
C GLN A 48 -5.70 -5.79 12.78
N ASN A 49 -4.86 -5.66 13.80
CA ASN A 49 -4.70 -4.44 14.61
C ASN A 49 -3.21 -4.23 14.94
N GLU A 50 -2.89 -3.17 15.65
CA GLU A 50 -1.51 -2.78 15.97
C GLU A 50 -0.74 -3.81 16.81
N ASN A 51 -1.45 -4.77 17.43
CA ASN A 51 -0.87 -5.89 18.19
C ASN A 51 -0.78 -7.18 17.37
N THR A 52 -1.24 -7.17 16.11
CA THR A 52 -1.15 -8.34 15.23
C THR A 52 0.31 -8.65 14.91
N GLN A 53 0.70 -9.90 15.08
CA GLN A 53 2.05 -10.37 14.77
C GLN A 53 2.39 -10.17 13.30
N PHE A 54 3.59 -9.65 13.03
CA PHE A 54 4.10 -9.49 11.68
C PHE A 54 4.68 -10.80 11.15
N ASN A 55 4.35 -11.14 9.90
CA ASN A 55 4.84 -12.34 9.23
C ASN A 55 4.95 -12.09 7.71
N PRO A 56 5.82 -11.14 7.27
CA PRO A 56 5.93 -10.76 5.86
C PRO A 56 6.35 -11.93 4.98
N ARG A 57 5.81 -11.99 3.76
CA ARG A 57 6.03 -13.08 2.79
C ARG A 57 6.70 -12.60 1.48
N SER A 58 7.15 -11.36 1.44
CA SER A 58 7.83 -10.77 0.29
C SER A 58 9.02 -9.91 0.73
N SER A 59 10.02 -9.74 -0.14
CA SER A 59 11.15 -8.83 0.11
C SER A 59 10.65 -7.40 0.38
N TYR A 60 9.59 -6.98 -0.30
CA TYR A 60 8.95 -5.69 -0.04
C TYR A 60 8.37 -5.62 1.38
N GLY A 61 7.58 -6.61 1.80
CA GLY A 61 7.02 -6.67 3.16
C GLY A 61 8.13 -6.67 4.22
N ILE A 62 9.21 -7.45 4.02
CA ILE A 62 10.39 -7.48 4.90
C ILE A 62 11.02 -6.09 4.98
N SER A 63 11.23 -5.41 3.87
CA SER A 63 11.82 -4.07 3.85
C SER A 63 10.96 -3.03 4.58
N LYS A 64 9.64 -3.12 4.43
CA LYS A 64 8.69 -2.24 5.15
C LYS A 64 8.66 -2.54 6.64
N LEU A 65 8.78 -3.80 7.05
CA LEU A 65 8.90 -4.18 8.45
C LEU A 65 10.21 -3.66 9.07
N ALA A 66 11.32 -3.76 8.36
CA ALA A 66 12.58 -3.20 8.82
C ALA A 66 12.49 -1.68 9.02
N GLY A 67 11.94 -0.94 8.04
CA GLY A 67 11.71 0.50 8.14
C GLY A 67 10.77 0.88 9.31
N TYR A 68 9.74 0.09 9.56
CA TYR A 68 8.87 0.23 10.72
C TYR A 68 9.64 0.13 12.04
N HIS A 69 10.46 -0.93 12.21
CA HIS A 69 11.25 -1.11 13.42
C HIS A 69 12.35 -0.06 13.59
N ILE A 70 13.00 0.39 12.52
CA ILE A 70 13.94 1.51 12.54
C ILE A 70 13.22 2.78 13.05
N THR A 71 12.05 3.10 12.51
CA THR A 71 11.24 4.26 12.91
C THR A 71 10.86 4.19 14.39
N LYS A 72 10.40 3.01 14.83
CA LYS A 72 10.07 2.77 16.23
C LYS A 72 11.30 2.92 17.14
N ASN A 73 12.45 2.38 16.75
CA ASN A 73 13.69 2.50 17.51
C ASN A 73 14.12 3.97 17.69
N TYR A 74 14.11 4.76 16.61
CA TYR A 74 14.46 6.19 16.72
C TYR A 74 13.50 6.98 17.60
N ARG A 75 12.22 6.62 17.62
CA ARG A 75 11.22 7.19 18.54
C ARG A 75 11.51 6.84 19.99
N GLU A 76 11.75 5.57 20.29
CA GLU A 76 11.85 5.05 21.67
C GLU A 76 13.21 5.33 22.29
N VAL A 77 14.30 5.22 21.53
CA VAL A 77 15.67 5.36 22.04
C VAL A 77 16.15 6.81 21.97
N TYR A 78 15.79 7.54 20.92
CA TYR A 78 16.33 8.89 20.69
C TYR A 78 15.30 10.00 20.86
N GLY A 79 14.05 9.69 21.22
CA GLY A 79 13.02 10.69 21.45
C GLY A 79 12.57 11.45 20.20
N ILE A 80 12.87 10.96 19.00
CA ILE A 80 12.46 11.60 17.75
C ILE A 80 10.94 11.44 17.59
N PHE A 81 10.25 12.51 17.19
CA PHE A 81 8.85 12.43 16.86
C PHE A 81 8.68 11.66 15.53
N ALA A 82 8.53 10.36 15.60
CA ALA A 82 8.43 9.48 14.44
C ALA A 82 7.20 8.56 14.55
N CYS A 83 6.33 8.61 13.53
CA CYS A 83 5.11 7.80 13.40
C CYS A 83 5.24 6.84 12.23
N SER A 84 4.60 5.68 12.33
CA SER A 84 4.43 4.78 11.18
C SER A 84 2.94 4.59 10.89
N GLY A 85 2.53 4.71 9.62
CA GLY A 85 1.23 4.26 9.17
C GLY A 85 1.35 2.92 8.46
N ILE A 86 0.67 1.89 8.96
CA ILE A 86 0.54 0.59 8.31
C ILE A 86 -0.62 0.69 7.32
N LEU A 87 -0.28 0.94 6.06
CA LEU A 87 -1.25 1.31 5.03
C LEU A 87 -1.77 0.09 4.29
N TYR A 88 -3.09 -0.03 4.19
CA TYR A 88 -3.75 -0.88 3.21
C TYR A 88 -3.73 -0.22 1.82
N ASN A 89 -4.24 -0.91 0.80
CA ASN A 89 -4.17 -0.41 -0.57
C ASN A 89 -4.95 0.92 -0.70
N HIS A 90 -4.31 1.92 -1.26
CA HIS A 90 -4.92 3.22 -1.48
C HIS A 90 -4.68 3.68 -2.91
N GLU A 91 -5.77 4.08 -3.56
CA GLU A 91 -5.85 4.25 -4.98
C GLU A 91 -6.18 5.68 -5.37
N SER A 92 -5.72 6.10 -6.54
CA SER A 92 -6.05 7.38 -7.14
C SER A 92 -5.87 7.34 -8.66
N PRO A 93 -6.31 8.38 -9.40
CA PRO A 93 -6.01 8.51 -10.83
C PRO A 93 -4.52 8.48 -11.16
N ARG A 94 -3.65 8.75 -10.18
CA ARG A 94 -2.18 8.74 -10.33
C ARG A 94 -1.54 7.36 -10.09
N ARG A 95 -2.34 6.31 -9.84
CA ARG A 95 -1.82 4.95 -9.64
C ARG A 95 -1.07 4.48 -10.90
N GLY A 96 0.06 3.78 -10.72
CA GLY A 96 0.82 3.23 -11.85
C GLY A 96 0.03 2.15 -12.62
N SER A 97 0.20 2.09 -13.93
CA SER A 97 -0.57 1.21 -14.83
C SER A 97 -0.33 -0.29 -14.59
N TYR A 98 0.77 -0.67 -13.92
CA TYR A 98 1.07 -2.05 -13.55
C TYR A 98 0.29 -2.56 -12.33
N PHE A 99 -0.38 -1.69 -11.59
CA PHE A 99 -1.29 -2.11 -10.51
C PHE A 99 -2.65 -2.50 -11.07
N VAL A 100 -3.22 -3.56 -10.48
CA VAL A 100 -4.47 -4.18 -10.95
C VAL A 100 -5.62 -3.19 -11.08
N THR A 101 -5.76 -2.24 -10.14
CA THR A 101 -6.82 -1.23 -10.14
C THR A 101 -6.72 -0.32 -11.36
N LYS A 102 -5.55 0.23 -11.62
CA LYS A 102 -5.31 1.11 -12.77
C LYS A 102 -5.41 0.32 -14.08
N LYS A 103 -4.81 -0.88 -14.14
CA LYS A 103 -4.89 -1.77 -15.30
C LYS A 103 -6.33 -2.04 -15.72
N ILE A 104 -7.23 -2.33 -14.76
CA ILE A 104 -8.65 -2.61 -15.05
C ILE A 104 -9.35 -1.37 -15.61
N VAL A 105 -9.19 -0.22 -14.97
CA VAL A 105 -9.85 1.02 -15.39
C VAL A 105 -9.35 1.48 -16.77
N GLU A 106 -8.06 1.43 -17.02
CA GLU A 106 -7.49 1.76 -18.33
C GLU A 106 -7.94 0.78 -19.42
N SER A 107 -7.94 -0.54 -19.12
CA SER A 107 -8.40 -1.54 -20.07
C SER A 107 -9.88 -1.36 -20.43
N ALA A 108 -10.75 -1.07 -19.46
CA ALA A 108 -12.15 -0.80 -19.73
C ALA A 108 -12.32 0.39 -20.67
N ALA A 109 -11.59 1.47 -20.45
CA ALA A 109 -11.62 2.67 -21.31
C ALA A 109 -11.06 2.39 -22.72
N ARG A 110 -9.96 1.64 -22.83
CA ARG A 110 -9.33 1.28 -24.12
C ARG A 110 -10.18 0.31 -24.92
N ILE A 111 -10.80 -0.68 -24.28
CA ILE A 111 -11.73 -1.62 -24.91
C ILE A 111 -12.96 -0.86 -25.42
N LYS A 112 -13.51 0.07 -24.64
CA LYS A 112 -14.63 0.92 -25.08
C LYS A 112 -14.31 1.73 -26.34
N LYS A 113 -13.06 2.18 -26.47
CA LYS A 113 -12.57 2.92 -27.65
C LYS A 113 -12.15 2.01 -28.82
N GLY A 114 -12.28 0.68 -28.69
CA GLY A 114 -11.84 -0.27 -29.71
C GLY A 114 -10.32 -0.42 -29.87
N LEU A 115 -9.53 0.14 -28.92
CA LEU A 115 -8.07 0.08 -28.94
C LEU A 115 -7.53 -1.28 -28.46
N ASP A 116 -8.25 -1.94 -27.55
CA ASP A 116 -7.94 -3.27 -27.04
C ASP A 116 -9.14 -4.20 -27.20
N LYS A 117 -8.89 -5.50 -27.34
CA LYS A 117 -9.94 -6.52 -27.50
C LYS A 117 -10.15 -7.35 -26.24
N LYS A 118 -9.16 -7.45 -25.35
CA LYS A 118 -9.17 -8.30 -24.16
C LYS A 118 -8.41 -7.65 -23.02
N ILE A 119 -8.76 -8.07 -21.80
CA ILE A 119 -7.97 -7.82 -20.58
C ILE A 119 -7.51 -9.16 -20.01
N TYR A 120 -6.24 -9.26 -19.63
CA TYR A 120 -5.62 -10.47 -19.06
C TYR A 120 -5.37 -10.25 -17.57
N LEU A 121 -5.98 -11.07 -16.73
CA LEU A 121 -5.82 -11.04 -15.28
C LEU A 121 -5.63 -12.45 -14.72
N GLY A 122 -4.94 -12.55 -13.58
CA GLY A 122 -4.85 -13.80 -12.82
C GLY A 122 -6.09 -14.03 -11.95
N ASN A 123 -5.90 -14.24 -10.66
CA ASN A 123 -6.97 -14.52 -9.70
C ASN A 123 -7.87 -13.29 -9.47
N ILE A 124 -9.08 -13.32 -10.00
CA ILE A 124 -10.08 -12.27 -9.82
C ILE A 124 -10.86 -12.35 -8.50
N GLU A 125 -10.80 -13.50 -7.81
CA GLU A 125 -11.45 -13.67 -6.50
C GLU A 125 -10.60 -13.13 -5.34
N ALA A 126 -9.34 -12.73 -5.62
CA ALA A 126 -8.47 -12.11 -4.63
C ALA A 126 -9.09 -10.82 -4.08
N LYS A 127 -9.14 -10.72 -2.75
CA LYS A 127 -9.76 -9.58 -2.06
C LYS A 127 -8.71 -8.64 -1.50
N ARG A 128 -9.02 -7.35 -1.50
CA ARG A 128 -8.17 -6.29 -0.93
C ARG A 128 -9.05 -5.22 -0.29
N ASP A 129 -8.51 -4.58 0.75
CA ASP A 129 -9.04 -3.32 1.26
C ASP A 129 -8.47 -2.19 0.39
N TRP A 130 -9.32 -1.55 -0.40
CA TRP A 130 -8.97 -0.42 -1.25
C TRP A 130 -9.64 0.84 -0.75
N GLY A 131 -8.83 1.85 -0.44
CA GLY A 131 -9.30 3.18 -0.06
C GLY A 131 -8.89 4.27 -1.05
N TYR A 132 -9.36 5.49 -0.82
CA TYR A 132 -8.99 6.65 -1.63
C TYR A 132 -7.73 7.32 -1.06
N ALA A 133 -6.69 7.47 -1.87
CA ALA A 133 -5.39 7.95 -1.43
C ALA A 133 -5.43 9.33 -0.74
N LYS A 134 -6.36 10.22 -1.15
CA LYS A 134 -6.53 11.53 -0.53
C LYS A 134 -6.93 11.44 0.95
N ASP A 135 -7.74 10.45 1.30
CA ASP A 135 -8.12 10.24 2.70
C ASP A 135 -6.92 9.75 3.51
N TYR A 136 -6.13 8.83 2.96
CA TYR A 136 -4.90 8.35 3.60
C TYR A 136 -3.92 9.49 3.88
N ILE A 137 -3.65 10.36 2.89
CA ILE A 137 -2.79 11.53 3.07
C ILE A 137 -3.28 12.44 4.20
N LYS A 138 -4.59 12.64 4.31
CA LYS A 138 -5.18 13.42 5.41
C LYS A 138 -4.84 12.82 6.78
N TYR A 139 -4.93 11.50 6.91
CA TYR A 139 -4.59 10.82 8.18
C TYR A 139 -3.08 10.78 8.43
N MET A 140 -2.25 10.62 7.40
CA MET A 140 -0.79 10.75 7.51
C MET A 140 -0.40 12.13 8.10
N TRP A 141 -1.00 13.19 7.56
CA TRP A 141 -0.76 14.55 8.07
C TRP A 141 -1.27 14.71 9.52
N LYS A 142 -2.48 14.20 9.82
CA LYS A 142 -3.05 14.27 11.17
C LYS A 142 -2.18 13.55 12.21
N SER A 143 -1.58 12.41 11.88
CA SER A 143 -0.72 11.67 12.80
C SER A 143 0.50 12.49 13.25
N LEU A 144 1.02 13.35 12.38
CA LEU A 144 2.09 14.28 12.70
C LEU A 144 1.63 15.51 13.53
N GLN A 145 0.32 15.73 13.68
CA GLN A 145 -0.22 16.82 14.51
C GLN A 145 -0.50 16.39 15.95
N LEU A 146 -0.33 15.11 16.27
CA LEU A 146 -0.54 14.60 17.62
C LEU A 146 0.47 15.17 18.62
N LYS A 147 0.10 15.09 19.90
CA LYS A 147 1.00 15.46 21.01
C LYS A 147 2.12 14.46 21.22
N LYS A 148 1.86 13.17 20.94
CA LYS A 148 2.84 12.08 21.07
C LYS A 148 2.84 11.24 19.79
N PRO A 149 4.02 10.77 19.35
CA PRO A 149 4.11 9.91 18.18
C PRO A 149 3.59 8.51 18.50
N GLN A 150 2.87 7.91 17.54
CA GLN A 150 2.41 6.52 17.64
C GLN A 150 2.19 5.94 16.24
N ASP A 151 1.99 4.63 16.18
CA ASP A 151 1.76 3.93 14.92
C ASP A 151 0.25 3.69 14.72
N PHE A 152 -0.18 3.61 13.48
CA PHE A 152 -1.59 3.47 13.09
C PHE A 152 -1.75 2.49 11.95
N ILE A 153 -2.83 1.72 11.99
CA ILE A 153 -3.33 1.02 10.80
C ILE A 153 -4.29 1.96 10.06
N LEU A 154 -4.10 2.08 8.76
CA LEU A 154 -4.95 2.85 7.87
C LEU A 154 -5.55 1.93 6.79
N GLY A 155 -6.83 1.68 6.88
CA GLY A 155 -7.65 0.90 5.97
C GLY A 155 -9.10 1.36 6.01
N THR A 156 -9.92 0.87 5.09
CA THR A 156 -11.37 1.15 5.06
C THR A 156 -12.16 0.18 5.93
N GLY A 157 -11.57 -0.96 6.27
CA GLY A 157 -12.24 -2.07 6.96
C GLY A 157 -13.18 -2.87 6.05
N LYS A 158 -13.14 -2.63 4.73
CA LYS A 158 -13.98 -3.33 3.74
C LYS A 158 -13.12 -4.02 2.70
N LEU A 159 -13.42 -5.28 2.45
CA LEU A 159 -12.75 -6.08 1.41
C LEU A 159 -13.60 -6.09 0.14
N HIS A 160 -12.93 -5.86 -1.00
CA HIS A 160 -13.51 -5.98 -2.33
C HIS A 160 -12.66 -6.94 -3.16
N SER A 161 -13.31 -7.76 -3.99
CA SER A 161 -12.62 -8.63 -4.92
C SER A 161 -12.17 -7.86 -6.18
N VAL A 162 -11.19 -8.41 -6.89
CA VAL A 162 -10.81 -7.91 -8.22
C VAL A 162 -11.99 -8.01 -9.19
N LYS A 163 -12.85 -9.01 -9.01
CA LYS A 163 -14.10 -9.19 -9.77
C LYS A 163 -15.07 -8.02 -9.55
N ASP A 164 -15.28 -7.60 -8.29
CA ASP A 164 -16.15 -6.43 -7.99
C ASP A 164 -15.65 -5.17 -8.71
N LEU A 165 -14.33 -4.98 -8.72
CA LEU A 165 -13.71 -3.85 -9.42
C LEU A 165 -13.90 -3.94 -10.94
N LEU A 166 -13.77 -5.15 -11.53
CA LEU A 166 -14.06 -5.38 -12.95
C LEU A 166 -15.51 -5.01 -13.28
N GLU A 167 -16.47 -5.51 -12.49
CA GLU A 167 -17.90 -5.22 -12.68
C GLU A 167 -18.17 -3.72 -12.66
N ILE A 168 -17.64 -3.02 -11.66
CA ILE A 168 -17.81 -1.56 -11.53
C ILE A 168 -17.16 -0.83 -12.70
N ALA A 169 -15.92 -1.13 -13.05
CA ALA A 169 -15.19 -0.40 -14.08
C ALA A 169 -15.80 -0.59 -15.48
N PHE A 170 -16.19 -1.81 -15.83
CA PHE A 170 -16.77 -2.11 -17.14
C PHE A 170 -18.20 -1.60 -17.26
N SER A 171 -19.02 -1.71 -16.20
CA SER A 171 -20.38 -1.16 -16.20
C SER A 171 -20.39 0.37 -16.41
N ARG A 172 -19.39 1.09 -15.89
CA ARG A 172 -19.24 2.54 -16.08
C ARG A 172 -19.06 2.97 -17.55
N VAL A 173 -18.58 2.07 -18.38
CA VAL A 173 -18.43 2.29 -19.83
C VAL A 173 -19.45 1.50 -20.66
N ASN A 174 -20.50 0.96 -20.03
CA ASN A 174 -21.56 0.15 -20.64
C ASN A 174 -21.01 -1.09 -21.39
N LEU A 175 -20.09 -1.82 -20.74
CA LEU A 175 -19.55 -3.08 -21.23
C LEU A 175 -19.75 -4.18 -20.18
N ASP A 176 -19.90 -5.43 -20.64
CA ASP A 176 -19.86 -6.62 -19.81
C ASP A 176 -18.43 -7.18 -19.81
N TYR A 177 -17.74 -7.14 -18.67
CA TYR A 177 -16.34 -7.58 -18.55
C TYR A 177 -16.14 -9.05 -18.94
N LYS A 178 -17.16 -9.91 -18.77
CA LYS A 178 -17.09 -11.34 -19.09
C LYS A 178 -16.76 -11.62 -20.55
N LYS A 179 -17.15 -10.71 -21.45
CA LYS A 179 -16.86 -10.81 -22.89
C LYS A 179 -15.40 -10.51 -23.24
N TYR A 180 -14.68 -9.83 -22.34
CA TYR A 180 -13.34 -9.29 -22.61
C TYR A 180 -12.26 -9.89 -21.70
N LEU A 181 -12.64 -10.49 -20.57
CA LEU A 181 -11.71 -11.07 -19.62
C LEU A 181 -11.11 -12.37 -20.14
N VAL A 182 -9.80 -12.52 -19.98
CA VAL A 182 -9.05 -13.76 -20.12
C VAL A 182 -8.32 -14.00 -18.81
N ILE A 183 -8.54 -15.17 -18.20
CA ILE A 183 -7.79 -15.59 -17.01
C ILE A 183 -6.44 -16.12 -17.45
N ASP A 184 -5.37 -15.46 -16.95
CA ASP A 184 -3.99 -15.88 -17.18
C ASP A 184 -3.52 -16.66 -15.95
N GLN A 185 -3.21 -17.92 -16.15
CA GLN A 185 -2.78 -18.84 -15.07
C GLN A 185 -1.27 -18.78 -14.76
N ARG A 186 -0.52 -17.87 -15.42
CA ARG A 186 0.92 -17.72 -15.20
C ARG A 186 1.27 -16.98 -13.92
#